data_9a4cfd6dd1860acd6150a36ff2d6a8d8
#
_entry.id   9a4cfd6dd1860acd6150a36ff2d6a8d8
#
_cell.length_a   1.000
_cell.length_b   1.000
_cell.length_c   1.000
_cell.angle_alpha   90.00
_cell.angle_beta   90.00
_cell.angle_gamma   90.00
#
_symmetry.space_group_name_H-M   'P 1'
#
loop_
_entity.id
_entity.type
_entity.pdbx_description
1 polymer ?
#
loop_
_entity_poly.entity_id
_entity_poly.type
_entity_poly.pdbx_seq_one_letter_code
_entity_poly.pdbx_strand_id
1 'polypeptide(L)'
;MPTDVVTAKGRQTRAAIEQAARKLFAERGFHGTTLADITSAAGKSAAVFYRYFADKEDLLAALAESFLHEVVTPSGLSLHLPDSPDDDAFFASVVTGYWNMFKQNIGIMIAVAQLATTQQRFAAVQNEFRRFGMDIVAASVLRAQQHGYASELNPEHVAAAIALLFENFTTVFAGTLGPATQGRLGLEISDEDAIATLSTVWKKTLYGT
;
A
#
# COMPACT_ATOMS: atom_id res chain seq x y z
N MET A 1 -11.23 28.18 -19.61
CA MET A 1 -10.93 26.74 -19.52
C MET A 1 -12.24 26.02 -19.62
N PRO A 2 -12.50 25.20 -20.67
CA PRO A 2 -13.74 24.43 -20.71
C PRO A 2 -13.66 23.36 -19.62
N THR A 3 -14.62 23.36 -18.75
CA THR A 3 -14.91 22.25 -17.83
C THR A 3 -15.31 21.05 -18.68
N ASP A 4 -14.37 20.13 -18.92
CA ASP A 4 -14.69 18.84 -19.53
C ASP A 4 -15.69 18.12 -18.63
N VAL A 5 -16.95 18.18 -19.02
CA VAL A 5 -17.99 17.31 -18.47
C VAL A 5 -17.58 15.87 -18.87
N VAL A 6 -16.92 15.16 -17.96
CA VAL A 6 -16.47 13.80 -18.19
C VAL A 6 -17.71 12.94 -18.44
N THR A 7 -17.99 12.65 -19.70
CA THR A 7 -19.15 11.83 -20.10
C THR A 7 -19.06 10.43 -19.48
N ALA A 8 -20.21 9.77 -19.29
CA ALA A 8 -20.24 8.38 -18.81
C ALA A 8 -19.32 7.45 -19.63
N LYS A 9 -19.30 7.63 -20.96
CA LYS A 9 -18.41 6.91 -21.88
C LYS A 9 -16.93 7.24 -21.65
N GLY A 10 -16.62 8.50 -21.30
CA GLY A 10 -15.25 8.93 -20.96
C GLY A 10 -14.75 8.28 -19.68
N ARG A 11 -15.57 8.27 -18.62
CA ARG A 11 -15.26 7.59 -17.36
C ARG A 11 -15.04 6.09 -17.55
N GLN A 12 -15.90 5.41 -18.32
CA GLN A 12 -15.75 3.99 -18.64
C GLN A 12 -14.45 3.71 -19.42
N THR A 13 -14.08 4.58 -20.35
CA THR A 13 -12.83 4.44 -21.10
C THR A 13 -11.61 4.58 -20.22
N ARG A 14 -11.60 5.61 -19.34
CA ARG A 14 -10.53 5.83 -18.37
C ARG A 14 -10.40 4.63 -17.41
N ALA A 15 -11.51 4.17 -16.83
CA ALA A 15 -11.54 3.02 -15.95
C ALA A 15 -11.01 1.73 -16.62
N ALA A 16 -11.32 1.50 -17.91
CA ALA A 16 -10.78 0.36 -18.66
C ALA A 16 -9.25 0.42 -18.79
N ILE A 17 -8.68 1.60 -19.03
CA ILE A 17 -7.22 1.80 -19.12
C ILE A 17 -6.58 1.57 -17.74
N GLU A 18 -7.15 2.15 -16.68
CA GLU A 18 -6.69 2.00 -15.30
C GLU A 18 -6.71 0.54 -14.84
N GLN A 19 -7.79 -0.20 -15.13
CA GLN A 19 -7.91 -1.62 -14.79
C GLN A 19 -6.89 -2.49 -15.54
N ALA A 20 -6.69 -2.23 -16.83
CA ALA A 20 -5.66 -2.93 -17.62
C ALA A 20 -4.26 -2.69 -17.07
N ALA A 21 -3.95 -1.44 -16.68
CA ALA A 21 -2.66 -1.10 -16.10
C ALA A 21 -2.45 -1.75 -14.73
N ARG A 22 -3.44 -1.72 -13.82
CA ARG A 22 -3.36 -2.39 -12.50
C ARG A 22 -3.00 -3.86 -12.66
N LYS A 23 -3.69 -4.56 -13.57
CA LYS A 23 -3.43 -5.97 -13.85
C LYS A 23 -2.02 -6.21 -14.38
N LEU A 24 -1.59 -5.47 -15.40
CA LEU A 24 -0.29 -5.63 -16.01
C LEU A 24 0.87 -5.26 -15.08
N PHE A 25 0.71 -4.21 -14.28
CA PHE A 25 1.71 -3.84 -13.28
C PHE A 25 1.86 -4.91 -12.18
N ALA A 26 0.78 -5.57 -11.80
CA ALA A 26 0.84 -6.70 -10.86
C ALA A 26 1.51 -7.94 -11.46
N GLU A 27 1.26 -8.23 -12.76
CA GLU A 27 1.77 -9.44 -13.44
C GLU A 27 3.21 -9.30 -13.92
N ARG A 28 3.60 -8.12 -14.42
CA ARG A 28 4.87 -7.90 -15.15
C ARG A 28 5.73 -6.79 -14.56
N GLY A 29 5.23 -6.11 -13.53
CA GLY A 29 5.82 -4.90 -12.98
C GLY A 29 5.67 -3.68 -13.89
N PHE A 30 5.94 -2.51 -13.34
CA PHE A 30 5.84 -1.24 -14.08
C PHE A 30 6.79 -1.16 -15.27
N HIS A 31 8.07 -1.51 -15.08
CA HIS A 31 9.08 -1.45 -16.14
C HIS A 31 8.89 -2.51 -17.22
N GLY A 32 8.34 -3.68 -16.88
CA GLY A 32 8.01 -4.76 -17.82
C GLY A 32 6.72 -4.54 -18.61
N THR A 33 5.99 -3.45 -18.35
CA THR A 33 4.72 -3.13 -19.04
C THR A 33 4.91 -1.94 -19.98
N THR A 34 4.55 -2.09 -21.24
CA THR A 34 4.56 -1.00 -22.24
C THR A 34 3.20 -0.33 -22.36
N LEU A 35 3.18 0.88 -22.94
CA LEU A 35 1.93 1.57 -23.27
C LEU A 35 1.09 0.76 -24.28
N ALA A 36 1.76 0.07 -25.22
CA ALA A 36 1.08 -0.79 -26.19
C ALA A 36 0.38 -1.97 -25.52
N ASP A 37 0.99 -2.58 -24.48
CA ASP A 37 0.36 -3.64 -23.70
C ASP A 37 -0.91 -3.14 -23.00
N ILE A 38 -0.83 -1.96 -22.34
CA ILE A 38 -1.96 -1.36 -21.62
C ILE A 38 -3.11 -1.04 -22.59
N THR A 39 -2.82 -0.40 -23.72
CA THR A 39 -3.85 -0.01 -24.69
C THR A 39 -4.49 -1.21 -25.35
N SER A 40 -3.71 -2.24 -25.67
CA SER A 40 -4.19 -3.52 -26.20
C SER A 40 -5.12 -4.21 -25.21
N ALA A 41 -4.69 -4.35 -23.95
CA ALA A 41 -5.48 -4.99 -22.91
C ALA A 41 -6.78 -4.22 -22.59
N ALA A 42 -6.75 -2.89 -22.69
CA ALA A 42 -7.93 -2.03 -22.52
C ALA A 42 -8.87 -2.01 -23.73
N GLY A 43 -8.48 -2.58 -24.87
CA GLY A 43 -9.21 -2.48 -26.14
C GLY A 43 -9.30 -1.03 -26.65
N LYS A 44 -8.22 -0.25 -26.48
CA LYS A 44 -8.14 1.17 -26.86
C LYS A 44 -6.91 1.41 -27.74
N SER A 45 -6.95 2.53 -28.48
CA SER A 45 -5.78 2.99 -29.24
C SER A 45 -4.86 3.87 -28.36
N ALA A 46 -3.60 4.02 -28.76
CA ALA A 46 -2.67 4.95 -28.13
C ALA A 46 -3.20 6.40 -28.15
N ALA A 47 -3.86 6.83 -29.22
CA ALA A 47 -4.48 8.15 -29.31
C ALA A 47 -5.57 8.35 -28.26
N VAL A 48 -6.33 7.30 -27.92
CA VAL A 48 -7.31 7.34 -26.83
C VAL A 48 -6.64 7.41 -25.47
N PHE A 49 -5.54 6.69 -25.25
CA PHE A 49 -4.75 6.75 -24.03
C PHE A 49 -4.28 8.19 -23.75
N TYR A 50 -3.65 8.84 -24.73
CA TYR A 50 -3.09 10.19 -24.59
C TYR A 50 -4.14 11.29 -24.35
N ARG A 51 -5.42 10.98 -24.46
CA ARG A 51 -6.52 11.91 -24.05
C ARG A 51 -6.72 11.93 -22.53
N TYR A 52 -6.26 10.92 -21.80
CA TYR A 52 -6.47 10.75 -20.36
C TYR A 52 -5.18 10.86 -19.55
N PHE A 53 -4.07 10.41 -20.12
CA PHE A 53 -2.79 10.33 -19.46
C PHE A 53 -1.67 10.77 -20.40
N ALA A 54 -0.74 11.58 -19.89
CA ALA A 54 0.40 12.06 -20.68
C ALA A 54 1.38 10.92 -21.02
N ASP A 55 1.56 10.00 -20.10
CA ASP A 55 2.43 8.85 -20.24
C ASP A 55 2.07 7.74 -19.23
N LYS A 56 2.87 6.69 -19.18
CA LYS A 56 2.68 5.56 -18.25
C LYS A 56 2.89 5.97 -16.79
N GLU A 57 3.76 6.92 -16.53
CA GLU A 57 4.04 7.43 -15.19
C GLU A 57 2.88 8.31 -14.68
N ASP A 58 2.26 9.09 -15.55
CA ASP A 58 1.05 9.87 -15.24
C ASP A 58 -0.13 8.96 -14.90
N LEU A 59 -0.30 7.86 -15.64
CA LEU A 59 -1.28 6.82 -15.30
C LEU A 59 -0.96 6.19 -13.94
N LEU A 60 0.30 5.86 -13.65
CA LEU A 60 0.68 5.29 -12.36
C LEU A 60 0.41 6.29 -11.21
N ALA A 61 0.72 7.57 -11.40
CA ALA A 61 0.43 8.60 -10.40
C ALA A 61 -1.07 8.68 -10.11
N ALA A 62 -1.91 8.72 -11.15
CA ALA A 62 -3.36 8.72 -10.98
C ALA A 62 -3.89 7.47 -10.24
N LEU A 63 -3.32 6.28 -10.54
CA LEU A 63 -3.66 5.05 -9.83
C LEU A 63 -3.24 5.07 -8.36
N ALA A 64 -2.07 5.61 -8.07
CA ALA A 64 -1.53 5.70 -6.72
C ALA A 64 -2.30 6.72 -5.87
N GLU A 65 -2.66 7.87 -6.44
CA GLU A 65 -3.49 8.89 -5.80
C GLU A 65 -4.91 8.38 -5.51
N SER A 66 -5.53 7.67 -6.47
CA SER A 66 -6.85 7.03 -6.27
C SER A 66 -6.79 6.02 -5.14
N PHE A 67 -5.78 5.17 -5.14
CA PHE A 67 -5.56 4.18 -4.09
C PHE A 67 -5.35 4.83 -2.72
N LEU A 68 -4.50 5.85 -2.63
CA LEU A 68 -4.27 6.59 -1.40
C LEU A 68 -5.58 7.21 -0.87
N HIS A 69 -6.36 7.82 -1.76
CA HIS A 69 -7.65 8.40 -1.40
C HIS A 69 -8.64 7.32 -0.88
N GLU A 70 -8.68 6.15 -1.51
CA GLU A 70 -9.51 5.02 -1.08
C GLU A 70 -9.13 4.49 0.32
N VAL A 71 -7.84 4.54 0.67
CA VAL A 71 -7.31 4.06 1.96
C VAL A 71 -7.43 5.09 3.07
N VAL A 72 -7.08 6.35 2.78
CA VAL A 72 -7.00 7.41 3.81
C VAL A 72 -8.37 8.05 4.07
N THR A 73 -9.22 8.22 3.04
CA THR A 73 -10.48 8.96 3.17
C THR A 73 -11.59 8.21 3.94
N PRO A 74 -11.76 6.87 3.81
CA PRO A 74 -12.74 6.14 4.61
C PRO A 74 -12.35 6.03 6.07
N SER A 75 -11.16 6.47 6.41
CA SER A 75 -10.53 6.38 7.73
C SER A 75 -11.03 7.40 8.75
N GLY A 76 -12.29 7.81 8.63
CA GLY A 76 -13.07 7.99 9.84
C GLY A 76 -13.18 6.66 10.59
N LEU A 77 -12.14 5.82 10.50
CA LEU A 77 -11.96 4.61 11.26
C LEU A 77 -11.94 5.00 12.72
N SER A 78 -13.10 4.87 13.36
CA SER A 78 -13.15 4.65 14.80
C SER A 78 -12.45 3.31 15.06
N LEU A 79 -11.12 3.28 14.85
CA LEU A 79 -10.31 2.14 15.25
C LEU A 79 -10.44 2.04 16.75
N HIS A 80 -11.06 0.96 17.21
CA HIS A 80 -10.98 0.60 18.62
C HIS A 80 -9.53 0.22 18.90
N LEU A 81 -8.78 1.15 19.50
CA LEU A 81 -7.37 0.91 19.86
C LEU A 81 -7.28 -0.12 20.98
N PRO A 82 -6.20 -0.92 21.05
CA PRO A 82 -6.08 -2.00 22.02
C PRO A 82 -5.93 -1.42 23.44
N ASP A 83 -6.72 -1.95 24.36
CA ASP A 83 -6.71 -1.53 25.78
C ASP A 83 -5.82 -2.41 26.65
N SER A 84 -5.45 -3.59 26.21
CA SER A 84 -4.67 -4.58 26.97
C SER A 84 -3.88 -5.52 26.07
N PRO A 85 -2.90 -6.26 26.61
CA PRO A 85 -2.20 -7.31 25.88
C PRO A 85 -3.09 -8.47 25.41
N ASP A 86 -4.31 -8.58 25.92
CA ASP A 86 -5.25 -9.66 25.53
C ASP A 86 -6.08 -9.32 24.30
N ASP A 87 -5.96 -8.08 23.77
CA ASP A 87 -6.69 -7.64 22.57
C ASP A 87 -5.96 -8.06 21.27
N ASP A 88 -5.82 -9.36 21.07
CA ASP A 88 -5.23 -9.92 19.85
C ASP A 88 -6.01 -9.54 18.58
N ALA A 89 -7.32 -9.36 18.72
CA ALA A 89 -8.20 -9.07 17.60
C ALA A 89 -7.86 -7.75 16.91
N PHE A 90 -7.44 -6.73 17.66
CA PHE A 90 -7.00 -5.46 17.09
C PHE A 90 -5.82 -5.66 16.13
N PHE A 91 -4.73 -6.28 16.61
CA PHE A 91 -3.52 -6.47 15.82
C PHE A 91 -3.78 -7.35 14.60
N ALA A 92 -4.47 -8.47 14.78
CA ALA A 92 -4.81 -9.38 13.69
C ALA A 92 -5.68 -8.69 12.63
N SER A 93 -6.68 -7.88 13.00
CA SER A 93 -7.57 -7.22 12.05
C SER A 93 -6.87 -6.12 11.26
N VAL A 94 -6.08 -5.28 11.92
CA VAL A 94 -5.34 -4.19 11.25
C VAL A 94 -4.29 -4.75 10.31
N VAL A 95 -3.51 -5.74 10.76
CA VAL A 95 -2.47 -6.38 9.93
C VAL A 95 -3.09 -7.13 8.74
N THR A 96 -4.21 -7.84 8.95
CA THR A 96 -4.93 -8.50 7.86
C THR A 96 -5.42 -7.49 6.82
N GLY A 97 -5.99 -6.38 7.27
CA GLY A 97 -6.43 -5.30 6.39
C GLY A 97 -5.27 -4.73 5.57
N TYR A 98 -4.16 -4.41 6.23
CA TYR A 98 -2.94 -3.92 5.59
C TYR A 98 -2.37 -4.92 4.57
N TRP A 99 -2.23 -6.20 4.95
CA TRP A 99 -1.69 -7.27 4.11
C TRP A 99 -2.51 -7.46 2.83
N ASN A 100 -3.84 -7.58 2.97
CA ASN A 100 -4.73 -7.77 1.84
C ASN A 100 -4.75 -6.55 0.91
N MET A 101 -4.80 -5.36 1.47
CA MET A 101 -4.74 -4.10 0.73
C MET A 101 -3.44 -3.99 -0.07
N PHE A 102 -2.29 -4.30 0.54
CA PHE A 102 -1.00 -4.28 -0.13
C PHE A 102 -0.97 -5.29 -1.28
N LYS A 103 -1.39 -6.54 -1.06
CA LYS A 103 -1.43 -7.59 -2.09
C LYS A 103 -2.31 -7.21 -3.28
N GLN A 104 -3.47 -6.63 -3.03
CA GLN A 104 -4.39 -6.20 -4.10
C GLN A 104 -3.78 -5.07 -4.96
N ASN A 105 -2.87 -4.28 -4.41
CA ASN A 105 -2.26 -3.13 -5.08
C ASN A 105 -0.74 -3.28 -5.27
N ILE A 106 -0.21 -4.50 -5.18
CA ILE A 106 1.22 -4.79 -5.13
C ILE A 106 2.01 -4.14 -6.29
N GLY A 107 1.49 -4.22 -7.51
CA GLY A 107 2.12 -3.64 -8.70
C GLY A 107 2.26 -2.12 -8.63
N ILE A 108 1.26 -1.43 -8.05
CA ILE A 108 1.28 0.02 -7.84
C ILE A 108 2.26 0.35 -6.71
N MET A 109 2.17 -0.34 -5.57
CA MET A 109 3.00 -0.07 -4.39
C MET A 109 4.48 -0.21 -4.70
N ILE A 110 4.88 -1.28 -5.40
CA ILE A 110 6.27 -1.50 -5.81
C ILE A 110 6.72 -0.45 -6.84
N ALA A 111 5.89 -0.13 -7.83
CA ALA A 111 6.22 0.88 -8.84
C ALA A 111 6.41 2.26 -8.20
N VAL A 112 5.54 2.65 -7.28
CA VAL A 112 5.66 3.91 -6.51
C VAL A 112 6.96 3.92 -5.71
N ALA A 113 7.29 2.84 -4.98
CA ALA A 113 8.52 2.76 -4.20
C ALA A 113 9.78 2.86 -5.07
N GLN A 114 9.79 2.24 -6.26
CA GLN A 114 10.89 2.33 -7.21
C GLN A 114 11.09 3.75 -7.74
N LEU A 115 10.00 4.43 -8.14
CA LEU A 115 10.07 5.77 -8.69
C LEU A 115 10.24 6.87 -7.63
N ALA A 116 9.85 6.62 -6.39
CA ALA A 116 10.03 7.54 -5.27
C ALA A 116 11.51 7.88 -4.99
N THR A 117 12.43 7.01 -5.39
CA THR A 117 13.87 7.24 -5.25
C THR A 117 14.39 8.37 -6.15
N THR A 118 13.70 8.68 -7.23
CA THR A 118 14.15 9.65 -8.26
C THR A 118 13.11 10.73 -8.56
N GLN A 119 11.85 10.55 -8.17
CA GLN A 119 10.76 11.45 -8.52
C GLN A 119 9.97 11.89 -7.29
N GLN A 120 9.97 13.19 -7.02
CA GLN A 120 9.35 13.79 -5.83
C GLN A 120 7.84 13.50 -5.73
N ARG A 121 7.10 13.44 -6.85
CA ARG A 121 5.66 13.14 -6.83
C ARG A 121 5.36 11.76 -6.24
N PHE A 122 6.16 10.74 -6.58
CA PHE A 122 5.98 9.40 -6.03
C PHE A 122 6.48 9.29 -4.60
N ALA A 123 7.55 10.02 -4.25
CA ALA A 123 8.01 10.13 -2.87
C ALA A 123 6.94 10.76 -1.97
N ALA A 124 6.21 11.76 -2.45
CA ALA A 124 5.11 12.38 -1.71
C ALA A 124 3.99 11.36 -1.41
N VAL A 125 3.53 10.63 -2.44
CA VAL A 125 2.49 9.59 -2.29
C VAL A 125 2.95 8.48 -1.32
N GLN A 126 4.18 7.99 -1.45
CA GLN A 126 4.73 6.96 -0.56
C GLN A 126 4.79 7.46 0.89
N ASN A 127 5.23 8.69 1.11
CA ASN A 127 5.33 9.26 2.45
C ASN A 127 3.95 9.49 3.08
N GLU A 128 2.95 9.86 2.31
CA GLU A 128 1.59 10.02 2.81
C GLU A 128 0.99 8.68 3.23
N PHE A 129 1.22 7.63 2.44
CA PHE A 129 0.83 6.26 2.80
C PHE A 129 1.53 5.77 4.07
N ARG A 130 2.85 6.01 4.19
CA ARG A 130 3.61 5.69 5.41
C ARG A 130 3.08 6.43 6.63
N ARG A 131 2.79 7.72 6.47
CA ARG A 131 2.24 8.54 7.56
C ARG A 131 0.94 7.98 8.09
N PHE A 132 0.03 7.57 7.19
CA PHE A 132 -1.22 6.92 7.58
C PHE A 132 -0.99 5.67 8.46
N GLY A 133 -0.07 4.78 8.07
CA GLY A 133 0.30 3.62 8.88
C GLY A 133 0.96 4.01 10.22
N MET A 134 1.84 5.01 10.19
CA MET A 134 2.50 5.52 11.39
C MET A 134 1.51 6.12 12.39
N ASP A 135 0.49 6.84 11.94
CA ASP A 135 -0.53 7.44 12.82
C ASP A 135 -1.30 6.36 13.59
N ILE A 136 -1.62 5.23 12.94
CA ILE A 136 -2.28 4.08 13.60
C ILE A 136 -1.37 3.47 14.67
N VAL A 137 -0.10 3.23 14.34
CA VAL A 137 0.86 2.65 15.29
C VAL A 137 1.13 3.61 16.45
N ALA A 138 1.36 4.89 16.18
CA ALA A 138 1.61 5.90 17.22
C ALA A 138 0.41 6.01 18.19
N ALA A 139 -0.81 6.00 17.66
CA ALA A 139 -2.02 6.00 18.48
C ALA A 139 -2.10 4.76 19.39
N SER A 140 -1.71 3.57 18.90
CA SER A 140 -1.67 2.35 19.70
C SER A 140 -0.62 2.40 20.81
N VAL A 141 0.56 2.99 20.54
CA VAL A 141 1.60 3.21 21.57
C VAL A 141 1.09 4.16 22.65
N LEU A 142 0.51 5.30 22.26
CA LEU A 142 -0.06 6.27 23.22
C LEU A 142 -1.17 5.63 24.07
N ARG A 143 -1.99 4.77 23.46
CA ARG A 143 -3.03 4.05 24.18
C ARG A 143 -2.43 3.06 25.19
N ALA A 144 -1.42 2.29 24.81
CA ALA A 144 -0.70 1.39 25.71
C ALA A 144 -0.07 2.17 26.89
N GLN A 145 0.52 3.34 26.64
CA GLN A 145 1.09 4.21 27.68
C GLN A 145 0.04 4.70 28.69
N GLN A 146 -1.17 5.02 28.24
CA GLN A 146 -2.28 5.39 29.13
C GLN A 146 -2.67 4.26 30.09
N HIS A 147 -2.40 3.02 29.71
CA HIS A 147 -2.65 1.82 30.51
C HIS A 147 -1.40 1.31 31.28
N GLY A 148 -0.31 2.10 31.29
CA GLY A 148 0.90 1.79 32.05
C GLY A 148 1.91 0.87 31.35
N TYR A 149 1.73 0.60 30.05
CA TYR A 149 2.67 -0.17 29.22
C TYR A 149 3.57 0.76 28.40
N ALA A 150 4.69 0.25 27.91
CA ALA A 150 5.56 0.92 26.94
C ALA A 150 5.95 2.37 27.31
N SER A 151 6.03 2.71 28.58
CA SER A 151 6.22 4.09 29.08
C SER A 151 7.53 4.73 28.62
N GLU A 152 8.56 3.94 28.36
CA GLU A 152 9.88 4.36 27.89
C GLU A 152 9.98 4.54 26.38
N LEU A 153 8.96 4.09 25.62
CA LEU A 153 8.99 4.15 24.16
C LEU A 153 8.55 5.53 23.64
N ASN A 154 9.27 6.04 22.65
CA ASN A 154 8.81 7.19 21.88
C ASN A 154 7.80 6.75 20.82
N PRO A 155 6.55 7.23 20.84
CA PRO A 155 5.50 6.77 19.93
C PRO A 155 5.83 6.94 18.44
N GLU A 156 6.43 8.08 18.08
CA GLU A 156 6.78 8.38 16.67
C GLU A 156 7.93 7.49 16.18
N HIS A 157 8.93 7.24 17.03
CA HIS A 157 10.06 6.37 16.65
C HIS A 157 9.61 4.91 16.49
N VAL A 158 8.76 4.42 17.37
CA VAL A 158 8.18 3.08 17.27
C VAL A 158 7.29 2.97 16.02
N ALA A 159 6.46 3.97 15.78
CA ALA A 159 5.60 4.02 14.60
C ALA A 159 6.42 3.96 13.29
N ALA A 160 7.49 4.74 13.21
CA ALA A 160 8.39 4.70 12.04
C ALA A 160 9.04 3.32 11.87
N ALA A 161 9.54 2.72 12.95
CA ALA A 161 10.19 1.41 12.91
C ALA A 161 9.22 0.31 12.45
N ILE A 162 8.01 0.25 13.02
CA ILE A 162 7.00 -0.76 12.67
C ILE A 162 6.48 -0.54 11.25
N ALA A 163 6.19 0.69 10.85
CA ALA A 163 5.71 0.98 9.50
C ALA A 163 6.74 0.56 8.42
N LEU A 164 8.02 0.87 8.64
CA LEU A 164 9.10 0.46 7.72
C LEU A 164 9.33 -1.05 7.72
N LEU A 165 9.22 -1.70 8.89
CA LEU A 165 9.27 -3.15 8.99
C LEU A 165 8.15 -3.79 8.16
N PHE A 166 6.91 -3.32 8.32
CA PHE A 166 5.76 -3.81 7.59
C PHE A 166 5.92 -3.62 6.08
N GLU A 167 6.31 -2.42 5.65
CA GLU A 167 6.52 -2.11 4.23
C GLU A 167 7.55 -3.05 3.59
N ASN A 168 8.73 -3.21 4.21
CA ASN A 168 9.77 -4.06 3.68
C ASN A 168 9.40 -5.54 3.72
N PHE A 169 8.86 -6.01 4.85
CA PHE A 169 8.43 -7.40 5.00
C PHE A 169 7.38 -7.77 3.95
N THR A 170 6.36 -6.93 3.79
CA THR A 170 5.29 -7.17 2.82
C THR A 170 5.81 -7.09 1.38
N THR A 171 6.71 -6.16 1.07
CA THR A 171 7.32 -6.05 -0.26
C THR A 171 8.07 -7.33 -0.62
N VAL A 172 8.76 -7.95 0.33
CA VAL A 172 9.54 -9.17 0.11
C VAL A 172 8.64 -10.41 0.00
N PHE A 173 7.67 -10.57 0.90
CA PHE A 173 6.94 -11.82 1.04
C PHE A 173 5.56 -11.83 0.35
N ALA A 174 4.88 -10.69 0.24
CA ALA A 174 3.65 -10.60 -0.55
C ALA A 174 3.89 -10.28 -2.03
N GLY A 175 5.09 -9.78 -2.36
CA GLY A 175 5.46 -9.41 -3.72
C GLY A 175 5.56 -10.60 -4.64
N THR A 176 4.80 -10.58 -5.75
CA THR A 176 4.92 -11.54 -6.85
C THR A 176 6.10 -11.26 -7.77
N LEU A 177 7.02 -10.36 -7.40
CA LEU A 177 8.18 -9.98 -8.20
C LEU A 177 9.22 -11.12 -8.35
N GLY A 178 8.66 -12.31 -8.52
CA GLY A 178 9.35 -13.50 -8.98
C GLY A 178 10.11 -14.25 -7.91
N PRO A 179 10.43 -15.51 -8.20
CA PRO A 179 11.18 -16.42 -7.32
C PRO A 179 12.58 -15.89 -6.94
N ALA A 180 13.04 -14.83 -7.61
CA ALA A 180 14.36 -14.26 -7.36
C ALA A 180 14.47 -13.53 -6.00
N THR A 181 13.35 -13.03 -5.42
CA THR A 181 13.40 -12.32 -4.14
C THR A 181 13.14 -13.26 -2.96
N GLN A 182 12.12 -14.11 -3.05
CA GLN A 182 11.83 -15.12 -2.04
C GLN A 182 12.92 -16.21 -1.96
N GLY A 183 13.38 -16.69 -3.13
CA GLY A 183 14.44 -17.72 -3.20
C GLY A 183 15.79 -17.27 -2.64
N ARG A 184 16.09 -15.98 -2.55
CA ARG A 184 17.35 -15.47 -1.97
C ARG A 184 17.43 -15.62 -0.45
N LEU A 185 16.28 -15.59 0.23
CA LEU A 185 16.25 -15.77 1.69
C LEU A 185 16.06 -17.24 2.10
N GLY A 186 15.70 -18.13 1.15
CA GLY A 186 15.43 -19.55 1.44
C GLY A 186 14.26 -19.75 2.43
N LEU A 187 13.37 -18.76 2.55
CA LEU A 187 12.26 -18.75 3.50
C LEU A 187 10.96 -18.51 2.74
N GLU A 188 10.04 -19.46 2.85
CA GLU A 188 8.67 -19.35 2.38
C GLU A 188 7.75 -19.05 3.58
N ILE A 189 6.90 -18.06 3.47
CA ILE A 189 5.96 -17.65 4.51
C ILE A 189 4.57 -17.62 3.89
N SER A 190 3.61 -18.31 4.52
CA SER A 190 2.20 -18.21 4.14
C SER A 190 1.62 -16.83 4.51
N ASP A 191 0.50 -16.44 3.91
CA ASP A 191 -0.20 -15.21 4.28
C ASP A 191 -0.60 -15.22 5.76
N GLU A 192 -1.05 -16.36 6.26
CA GLU A 192 -1.45 -16.56 7.66
C GLU A 192 -0.27 -16.35 8.60
N ASP A 193 0.87 -17.01 8.32
CA ASP A 193 2.07 -16.86 9.13
C ASP A 193 2.64 -15.45 9.08
N ALA A 194 2.58 -14.79 7.92
CA ALA A 194 3.02 -13.40 7.75
C ALA A 194 2.18 -12.45 8.60
N ILE A 195 0.86 -12.57 8.55
CA ILE A 195 -0.08 -11.79 9.35
C ILE A 195 0.15 -12.04 10.85
N ALA A 196 0.25 -13.30 11.26
CA ALA A 196 0.50 -13.68 12.64
C ALA A 196 1.85 -13.13 13.16
N THR A 197 2.90 -13.21 12.34
CA THR A 197 4.23 -12.71 12.68
C THR A 197 4.22 -11.19 12.88
N LEU A 198 3.69 -10.44 11.92
CA LEU A 198 3.63 -8.98 12.01
C LEU A 198 2.76 -8.50 13.18
N SER A 199 1.62 -9.16 13.42
CA SER A 199 0.74 -8.89 14.55
C SER A 199 1.45 -9.13 15.89
N THR A 200 2.17 -10.23 15.99
CA THR A 200 2.95 -10.60 17.20
C THR A 200 4.07 -9.61 17.46
N VAL A 201 4.83 -9.22 16.42
CA VAL A 201 5.93 -8.25 16.56
C VAL A 201 5.40 -6.91 17.07
N TRP A 202 4.31 -6.42 16.49
CA TRP A 202 3.71 -5.17 16.92
C TRP A 202 3.19 -5.26 18.36
N LYS A 203 2.41 -6.29 18.69
CA LYS A 203 1.88 -6.53 20.05
C LYS A 203 3.00 -6.59 21.08
N LYS A 204 4.04 -7.41 20.83
CA LYS A 204 5.19 -7.56 21.75
C LYS A 204 5.97 -6.27 21.93
N THR A 205 6.05 -5.43 20.92
CA THR A 205 6.66 -4.09 21.07
C THR A 205 5.92 -3.24 22.08
N LEU A 206 4.60 -3.34 22.17
CA LEU A 206 3.78 -2.54 23.09
C LEU A 206 3.71 -3.13 24.50
N TYR A 207 3.62 -4.44 24.62
CA TYR A 207 3.25 -5.11 25.88
C TYR A 207 4.33 -6.05 26.43
N GLY A 208 5.37 -6.36 25.65
CA GLY A 208 6.46 -7.24 26.08
C GLY A 208 6.07 -8.73 26.23
N THR A 209 4.85 -9.12 25.82
CA THR A 209 4.30 -10.48 26.02
C THR A 209 4.09 -11.21 24.70
#